data_6f1a82da6926679e8e73cce01dd46044
#
_entry.id   6f1a82da6926679e8e73cce01dd46044
#
_cell.length_a   1.000
_cell.length_b   1.000
_cell.length_c   1.000
_cell.angle_alpha   90.00
_cell.angle_beta   90.00
_cell.angle_gamma   90.00
#
_symmetry.space_group_name_H-M   'P 1'
#
loop_
_entity.id
_entity.type
_entity.pdbx_description
1 polymer ?
#
loop_
_entity_poly.entity_id
_entity_poly.type
_entity_poly.pdbx_seq_one_letter_code
_entity_poly.pdbx_strand_id
1 'polypeptide(L)'
;MPKNREKSKELEPENISWPVPEYDKHEKGGGWYIFYSLIAFLLILYSFLSGNFLFAVIIIIAAIVIVLRDGQEPNFVKISLTEEGVIVGRKFYDYDEFKNFSIVYKPKQEIKNLYFEFNNSLKPRLSIPLKKMNPLLIRKNLLRYLPEDLDRTDRPLSEELGKLLKL
;
A
#
# COMPACT_ATOMS: atom_id res chain seq x y z
N MET A 1 54.41 20.01 7.20
CA MET A 1 53.39 18.97 7.48
C MET A 1 52.04 19.64 7.55
N PRO A 2 51.17 19.50 6.55
CA PRO A 2 49.81 20.01 6.63
C PRO A 2 48.88 18.96 7.27
N LYS A 3 48.28 19.37 8.36
CA LYS A 3 47.31 18.63 9.14
C LYS A 3 46.01 18.42 8.32
N ASN A 4 45.81 17.20 7.87
CA ASN A 4 44.58 16.76 7.19
C ASN A 4 43.41 16.91 8.15
N ARG A 5 42.63 17.96 8.02
CA ARG A 5 41.29 18.09 8.62
C ARG A 5 40.34 17.25 7.77
N GLU A 6 40.17 15.97 8.13
CA GLU A 6 38.98 15.26 7.74
C GLU A 6 37.75 16.03 8.30
N LYS A 7 37.14 16.80 7.43
CA LYS A 7 35.81 17.33 7.65
C LYS A 7 34.89 16.11 7.90
N SER A 8 34.53 15.90 9.14
CA SER A 8 33.36 15.14 9.49
C SER A 8 32.22 15.70 8.65
N LYS A 9 31.82 14.94 7.65
CA LYS A 9 30.66 15.22 6.82
C LYS A 9 29.46 15.09 7.77
N GLU A 10 29.05 16.21 8.35
CA GLU A 10 27.74 16.31 9.00
C GLU A 10 26.75 15.80 7.98
N LEU A 11 26.11 14.68 8.33
CA LEU A 11 25.05 14.09 7.53
C LEU A 11 23.89 15.09 7.57
N GLU A 12 23.82 15.94 6.55
CA GLU A 12 22.61 16.69 6.27
C GLU A 12 21.45 15.68 6.28
N PRO A 13 20.31 16.02 6.88
CA PRO A 13 19.17 15.13 6.92
C PRO A 13 18.72 14.88 5.48
N GLU A 14 19.06 13.71 5.00
CA GLU A 14 18.77 13.30 3.64
C GLU A 14 17.25 13.10 3.54
N ASN A 15 16.57 14.03 2.89
CA ASN A 15 15.16 13.90 2.55
C ASN A 15 14.97 12.63 1.72
N ILE A 16 14.66 11.52 2.39
CA ILE A 16 14.51 10.22 1.78
C ILE A 16 13.16 10.20 1.07
N SER A 17 13.16 10.05 -0.24
CA SER A 17 11.92 9.96 -1.00
C SER A 17 11.94 8.85 -2.03
N TRP A 18 10.76 8.19 -2.21
CA TRP A 18 10.58 7.15 -3.21
C TRP A 18 9.13 7.11 -3.72
N PRO A 19 8.92 6.70 -4.99
CA PRO A 19 7.59 6.47 -5.51
C PRO A 19 7.05 5.11 -5.06
N VAL A 20 5.77 5.08 -4.68
CA VAL A 20 5.02 3.85 -4.43
C VAL A 20 3.74 3.86 -5.26
N PRO A 21 3.24 2.72 -5.73
CA PRO A 21 1.92 2.68 -6.33
C PRO A 21 0.86 3.01 -5.28
N GLU A 22 -0.17 3.75 -5.68
CA GLU A 22 -1.27 4.19 -4.79
C GLU A 22 -2.02 3.01 -4.19
N TYR A 23 -2.08 1.89 -4.92
CA TYR A 23 -2.61 0.61 -4.46
C TYR A 23 -1.82 -0.55 -5.07
N ASP A 24 -1.77 -1.69 -4.36
CA ASP A 24 -1.13 -2.88 -4.90
C ASP A 24 -2.04 -3.51 -5.97
N LYS A 25 -1.58 -3.51 -7.23
CA LYS A 25 -2.27 -4.19 -8.32
C LYS A 25 -2.14 -5.69 -8.11
N HIS A 26 -3.22 -6.35 -7.72
CA HIS A 26 -3.26 -7.79 -7.68
C HIS A 26 -3.47 -8.32 -9.11
N GLU A 27 -2.51 -9.05 -9.63
CA GLU A 27 -2.68 -9.71 -10.92
C GLU A 27 -3.81 -10.74 -10.81
N LYS A 28 -4.91 -10.45 -11.49
CA LYS A 28 -6.04 -11.36 -11.59
C LYS A 28 -5.69 -12.42 -12.64
N GLY A 29 -5.50 -13.65 -12.21
CA GLY A 29 -5.23 -14.75 -13.14
C GLY A 29 -6.43 -15.06 -14.04
N GLY A 30 -6.19 -15.71 -15.20
CA GLY A 30 -7.26 -16.08 -16.15
C GLY A 30 -8.44 -16.82 -15.52
N GLY A 31 -8.22 -17.64 -14.50
CA GLY A 31 -9.27 -18.34 -13.76
C GLY A 31 -10.24 -17.40 -13.04
N TRP A 32 -9.77 -16.22 -12.59
CA TRP A 32 -10.63 -15.21 -11.98
C TRP A 32 -11.66 -14.67 -12.99
N TYR A 33 -11.22 -14.35 -14.21
CA TYR A 33 -12.11 -13.87 -15.27
C TYR A 33 -13.13 -14.93 -15.69
N ILE A 34 -12.70 -16.20 -15.82
CA ILE A 34 -13.59 -17.31 -16.16
C ILE A 34 -14.68 -17.47 -15.10
N PHE A 35 -14.32 -17.46 -13.81
CA PHE A 35 -15.25 -17.60 -12.70
C PHE A 35 -16.30 -16.48 -12.67
N TYR A 36 -15.87 -15.21 -12.77
CA TYR A 36 -16.79 -14.07 -12.76
C TYR A 36 -17.62 -13.96 -14.04
N SER A 37 -17.07 -14.36 -15.19
CA SER A 37 -17.82 -14.45 -16.46
C SER A 37 -18.93 -15.49 -16.37
N LEU A 38 -18.66 -16.64 -15.75
CA LEU A 38 -19.66 -17.68 -15.53
C LEU A 38 -20.81 -17.20 -14.64
N ILE A 39 -20.46 -16.51 -13.52
CA ILE A 39 -21.47 -15.92 -12.63
C ILE A 39 -22.31 -14.88 -13.37
N ALA A 40 -21.68 -13.95 -14.10
CA ALA A 40 -22.40 -12.95 -14.86
C ALA A 40 -23.33 -13.57 -15.90
N PHE A 41 -22.89 -14.62 -16.61
CA PHE A 41 -23.71 -15.36 -17.57
C PHE A 41 -24.94 -15.99 -16.91
N LEU A 42 -24.77 -16.66 -15.76
CA LEU A 42 -25.87 -17.26 -15.02
C LEU A 42 -26.88 -16.22 -14.54
N LEU A 43 -26.43 -15.06 -14.06
CA LEU A 43 -27.29 -13.96 -13.63
C LEU A 43 -28.08 -13.34 -14.81
N ILE A 44 -27.45 -13.20 -15.96
CA ILE A 44 -28.12 -12.72 -17.19
C ILE A 44 -29.18 -13.74 -17.63
N LEU A 45 -28.86 -15.04 -17.62
CA LEU A 45 -29.82 -16.09 -17.96
C LEU A 45 -31.02 -16.08 -17.00
N TYR A 46 -30.77 -15.98 -15.70
CA TYR A 46 -31.82 -15.82 -14.69
C TYR A 46 -32.69 -14.60 -14.92
N SER A 47 -32.09 -13.46 -15.32
CA SER A 47 -32.80 -12.23 -15.64
C SER A 47 -33.79 -12.43 -16.82
N PHE A 48 -33.37 -13.15 -17.85
CA PHE A 48 -34.25 -13.46 -18.99
C PHE A 48 -35.41 -14.37 -18.57
N LEU A 49 -35.15 -15.43 -17.81
CA LEU A 49 -36.16 -16.35 -17.33
C LEU A 49 -37.18 -15.68 -16.39
N SER A 50 -36.75 -14.66 -15.64
CA SER A 50 -37.60 -13.91 -14.72
C SER A 50 -38.29 -12.71 -15.37
N GLY A 51 -38.10 -12.48 -16.67
CA GLY A 51 -38.65 -11.32 -17.40
C GLY A 51 -38.12 -9.95 -16.94
N ASN A 52 -37.02 -9.93 -16.17
CA ASN A 52 -36.45 -8.70 -15.59
C ASN A 52 -35.27 -8.20 -16.44
N PHE A 53 -35.58 -7.59 -17.59
CA PHE A 53 -34.54 -7.09 -18.50
C PHE A 53 -33.69 -5.97 -17.92
N LEU A 54 -34.24 -5.15 -17.00
CA LEU A 54 -33.48 -4.09 -16.35
C LEU A 54 -32.31 -4.68 -15.51
N PHE A 55 -32.54 -5.80 -14.84
CA PHE A 55 -31.51 -6.50 -14.09
C PHE A 55 -30.37 -7.02 -15.00
N ALA A 56 -30.70 -7.54 -16.20
CA ALA A 56 -29.68 -7.92 -17.18
C ALA A 56 -28.80 -6.73 -17.59
N VAL A 57 -29.40 -5.57 -17.86
CA VAL A 57 -28.66 -4.35 -18.22
C VAL A 57 -27.71 -3.93 -17.10
N ILE A 58 -28.15 -3.98 -15.83
CA ILE A 58 -27.31 -3.66 -14.69
C ILE A 58 -26.10 -4.61 -14.60
N ILE A 59 -26.29 -5.90 -14.80
CA ILE A 59 -25.19 -6.89 -14.76
C ILE A 59 -24.18 -6.64 -15.88
N ILE A 60 -24.64 -6.33 -17.10
CA ILE A 60 -23.77 -6.01 -18.23
C ILE A 60 -22.93 -4.76 -17.95
N ILE A 61 -23.56 -3.69 -17.45
CA ILE A 61 -22.85 -2.44 -17.11
C ILE A 61 -21.81 -2.72 -16.01
N ALA A 62 -22.20 -3.46 -14.96
CA ALA A 62 -21.28 -3.83 -13.88
C ALA A 62 -20.07 -4.61 -14.40
N ALA A 63 -20.29 -5.58 -15.29
CA ALA A 63 -19.21 -6.36 -15.89
C ALA A 63 -18.26 -5.49 -16.71
N ILE A 64 -18.81 -4.57 -17.53
CA ILE A 64 -18.00 -3.61 -18.31
C ILE A 64 -17.15 -2.73 -17.38
N VAL A 65 -17.73 -2.18 -16.32
CA VAL A 65 -17.02 -1.32 -15.36
C VAL A 65 -15.87 -2.08 -14.70
N ILE A 66 -16.09 -3.34 -14.29
CA ILE A 66 -15.05 -4.18 -13.69
C ILE A 66 -13.88 -4.39 -14.65
N VAL A 67 -14.17 -4.72 -15.92
CA VAL A 67 -13.13 -4.94 -16.94
C VAL A 67 -12.35 -3.67 -17.24
N LEU A 68 -13.03 -2.51 -17.37
CA LEU A 68 -12.38 -1.23 -17.64
C LEU A 68 -11.46 -0.79 -16.48
N ARG A 69 -11.87 -1.02 -15.23
CA ARG A 69 -11.05 -0.67 -14.06
C ARG A 69 -9.81 -1.55 -13.94
N ASP A 70 -9.91 -2.80 -14.32
CA ASP A 70 -8.79 -3.75 -14.19
C ASP A 70 -7.61 -3.42 -15.12
N GLY A 71 -7.87 -2.78 -16.26
CA GLY A 71 -6.85 -2.34 -17.21
C GLY A 71 -6.05 -1.09 -16.79
N GLN A 72 -6.44 -0.40 -15.71
CA GLN A 72 -5.77 0.82 -15.28
C GLN A 72 -4.52 0.50 -14.45
N GLU A 73 -3.41 1.15 -14.78
CA GLU A 73 -2.21 1.09 -13.94
C GLU A 73 -2.39 2.03 -12.73
N PRO A 74 -1.94 1.60 -11.53
CA PRO A 74 -2.00 2.45 -10.35
C PRO A 74 -1.12 3.68 -10.54
N ASN A 75 -1.63 4.84 -10.16
CA ASN A 75 -0.84 6.05 -10.08
C ASN A 75 0.28 5.88 -9.05
N PHE A 76 1.40 6.56 -9.29
CA PHE A 76 2.49 6.59 -8.33
C PHE A 76 2.32 7.77 -7.38
N VAL A 77 2.44 7.49 -6.10
CA VAL A 77 2.44 8.46 -5.02
C VAL A 77 3.86 8.59 -4.49
N LYS A 78 4.37 9.82 -4.40
CA LYS A 78 5.69 10.08 -3.82
C LYS A 78 5.58 10.05 -2.30
N ILE A 79 6.40 9.22 -1.67
CA ILE A 79 6.60 9.22 -0.23
C ILE A 79 7.86 10.03 0.06
N SER A 80 7.83 10.84 1.11
CA SER A 80 9.02 11.56 1.58
C SER A 80 9.07 11.55 3.09
N LEU A 81 10.21 11.15 3.64
CA LEU A 81 10.52 11.31 5.05
C LEU A 81 11.29 12.61 5.21
N THR A 82 10.76 13.53 6.00
CA THR A 82 11.35 14.83 6.31
C THR A 82 11.76 14.88 7.79
N GLU A 83 12.33 15.94 8.24
CA GLU A 83 12.63 16.16 9.66
C GLU A 83 11.38 16.36 10.51
N GLU A 84 10.32 16.90 9.92
CA GLU A 84 9.08 17.26 10.62
C GLU A 84 8.02 16.15 10.55
N GLY A 85 8.14 15.21 9.60
CA GLY A 85 7.12 14.18 9.44
C GLY A 85 7.21 13.39 8.14
N VAL A 86 6.12 12.73 7.82
CA VAL A 86 5.97 11.85 6.66
C VAL A 86 5.00 12.47 5.65
N ILE A 87 5.44 12.63 4.40
CA ILE A 87 4.59 13.11 3.31
C ILE A 87 4.19 11.91 2.45
N VAL A 88 2.90 11.70 2.27
CA VAL A 88 2.31 10.67 1.42
C VAL A 88 1.49 11.35 0.32
N GLY A 89 2.08 11.53 -0.84
CA GLY A 89 1.50 12.30 -1.93
C GLY A 89 1.28 13.76 -1.58
N ARG A 90 0.05 14.12 -1.28
CA ARG A 90 -0.34 15.49 -0.89
C ARG A 90 -0.63 15.62 0.62
N LYS A 91 -0.62 14.51 1.36
CA LYS A 91 -0.89 14.50 2.80
C LYS A 91 0.41 14.56 3.57
N PHE A 92 0.48 15.49 4.50
CA PHE A 92 1.52 15.56 5.51
C PHE A 92 0.99 14.96 6.81
N TYR A 93 1.85 14.20 7.48
CA TYR A 93 1.63 13.61 8.79
C TYR A 93 2.81 13.95 9.68
N ASP A 94 2.55 14.68 10.76
CA ASP A 94 3.55 14.98 11.78
C ASP A 94 3.97 13.70 12.51
N TYR A 95 5.24 13.62 12.95
CA TYR A 95 5.69 12.49 13.76
C TYR A 95 4.92 12.39 15.09
N ASP A 96 4.44 13.49 15.63
CA ASP A 96 3.61 13.52 16.85
C ASP A 96 2.24 12.86 16.69
N GLU A 97 1.76 12.66 15.46
CA GLU A 97 0.53 11.90 15.20
C GLU A 97 0.72 10.40 15.37
N PHE A 98 1.96 9.92 15.32
CA PHE A 98 2.28 8.50 15.36
C PHE A 98 2.73 8.05 16.75
N LYS A 99 2.30 6.87 17.15
CA LYS A 99 2.71 6.20 18.38
C LYS A 99 4.05 5.48 18.21
N ASN A 100 4.19 4.76 17.10
CA ASN A 100 5.36 3.96 16.75
C ASN A 100 5.39 3.66 15.26
N PHE A 101 6.50 3.09 14.80
CA PHE A 101 6.60 2.48 13.48
C PHE A 101 7.07 1.03 13.58
N SER A 102 6.79 0.23 12.55
CA SER A 102 7.33 -1.12 12.40
C SER A 102 7.69 -1.40 10.94
N ILE A 103 8.75 -2.19 10.73
CA ILE A 103 9.17 -2.62 9.39
C ILE A 103 8.99 -4.12 9.29
N VAL A 104 8.10 -4.54 8.39
CA VAL A 104 7.87 -5.95 8.08
C VAL A 104 8.64 -6.30 6.82
N TYR A 105 9.67 -7.15 6.98
CA TYR A 105 10.49 -7.63 5.88
C TYR A 105 10.49 -9.15 5.83
N LYS A 106 9.69 -9.73 4.92
CA LYS A 106 9.59 -11.18 4.70
C LYS A 106 9.95 -11.48 3.23
N PRO A 107 11.24 -11.69 2.90
CA PRO A 107 11.68 -11.85 1.51
C PRO A 107 11.04 -13.04 0.80
N LYS A 108 10.75 -14.14 1.52
CA LYS A 108 10.05 -15.31 0.95
C LYS A 108 8.61 -15.03 0.47
N GLN A 109 7.98 -13.97 0.98
CA GLN A 109 6.62 -13.56 0.66
C GLN A 109 6.58 -12.25 -0.14
N GLU A 110 7.75 -11.74 -0.56
CA GLU A 110 7.93 -10.45 -1.23
C GLU A 110 7.36 -9.25 -0.45
N ILE A 111 7.29 -9.41 0.89
CA ILE A 111 6.77 -8.38 1.77
C ILE A 111 7.92 -7.48 2.23
N LYS A 112 7.76 -6.18 1.99
CA LYS A 112 8.70 -5.15 2.42
C LYS A 112 7.95 -3.85 2.64
N ASN A 113 7.33 -3.74 3.81
CA ASN A 113 6.43 -2.63 4.15
C ASN A 113 6.87 -1.94 5.43
N LEU A 114 6.68 -0.63 5.46
CA LEU A 114 6.77 0.23 6.61
C LEU A 114 5.36 0.54 7.10
N TYR A 115 5.10 0.37 8.38
CA TYR A 115 3.83 0.66 9.02
C TYR A 115 4.01 1.74 10.07
N PHE A 116 3.09 2.70 10.09
CA PHE A 116 2.96 3.66 11.18
C PHE A 116 1.66 3.42 11.93
N GLU A 117 1.74 3.36 13.24
CA GLU A 117 0.58 3.31 14.11
C GLU A 117 0.27 4.71 14.62
N PHE A 118 -0.97 5.15 14.46
CA PHE A 118 -1.40 6.46 14.97
C PHE A 118 -1.65 6.42 16.49
N ASN A 119 -1.46 7.55 17.15
CA ASN A 119 -1.86 7.71 18.55
C ASN A 119 -3.37 7.49 18.75
N ASN A 120 -4.16 7.85 17.73
CA ASN A 120 -5.59 7.55 17.72
C ASN A 120 -5.84 6.12 17.23
N SER A 121 -6.24 5.23 18.15
CA SER A 121 -6.52 3.81 17.86
C SER A 121 -7.67 3.57 16.86
N LEU A 122 -8.51 4.57 16.58
CA LEU A 122 -9.56 4.49 15.57
C LEU A 122 -9.04 4.68 14.14
N LYS A 123 -7.86 5.30 13.98
CA LYS A 123 -7.24 5.42 12.66
C LYS A 123 -6.57 4.10 12.28
N PRO A 124 -6.81 3.57 11.06
CA PRO A 124 -6.07 2.41 10.57
C PRO A 124 -4.59 2.74 10.43
N ARG A 125 -3.73 1.73 10.56
CA ARG A 125 -2.29 1.92 10.35
C ARG A 125 -2.01 2.42 8.95
N LEU A 126 -1.07 3.34 8.82
CA LEU A 126 -0.54 3.78 7.53
C LEU A 126 0.48 2.76 7.06
N SER A 127 0.20 2.08 5.94
CA SER A 127 1.07 1.11 5.30
C SER A 127 1.76 1.73 4.09
N ILE A 128 3.08 1.64 4.04
CA ILE A 128 3.89 2.22 2.97
C ILE A 128 4.83 1.14 2.41
N PRO A 129 4.65 0.71 1.15
CA PRO A 129 5.55 -0.23 0.51
C PRO A 129 6.96 0.37 0.34
N LEU A 130 7.99 -0.33 0.80
CA LEU A 130 9.38 0.13 0.65
C LEU A 130 9.96 -0.17 -0.74
N LYS A 131 9.39 -1.17 -1.44
CA LYS A 131 9.85 -1.57 -2.80
C LYS A 131 11.39 -1.73 -2.87
N LYS A 132 12.09 -0.87 -3.61
CA LYS A 132 13.55 -0.91 -3.79
C LYS A 132 14.34 -0.24 -2.66
N MET A 133 13.67 0.45 -1.72
CA MET A 133 14.35 1.16 -0.64
C MET A 133 15.00 0.20 0.35
N ASN A 134 16.13 0.59 0.91
CA ASN A 134 16.81 -0.19 1.94
C ASN A 134 16.11 -0.01 3.30
N PRO A 135 15.53 -1.08 3.90
CA PRO A 135 14.84 -0.98 5.18
C PRO A 135 15.72 -0.46 6.32
N LEU A 136 17.03 -0.79 6.31
CA LEU A 136 17.95 -0.35 7.35
C LEU A 136 18.20 1.15 7.32
N LEU A 137 18.22 1.76 6.11
CA LEU A 137 18.35 3.20 5.97
C LEU A 137 17.12 3.91 6.54
N ILE A 138 15.94 3.43 6.18
CA ILE A 138 14.65 3.96 6.67
C ILE A 138 14.56 3.83 8.19
N ARG A 139 14.89 2.64 8.73
CA ARG A 139 14.92 2.37 10.17
C ARG A 139 15.83 3.34 10.91
N LYS A 140 17.07 3.52 10.44
CA LYS A 140 18.05 4.43 11.07
C LYS A 140 17.56 5.87 11.08
N ASN A 141 16.85 6.31 10.05
CA ASN A 141 16.28 7.65 9.97
C ASN A 141 15.12 7.81 10.95
N LEU A 142 14.16 6.89 10.94
CA LEU A 142 12.95 6.96 11.76
C LEU A 142 13.20 6.80 13.26
N LEU A 143 14.19 6.03 13.67
CA LEU A 143 14.57 5.88 15.08
C LEU A 143 15.00 7.18 15.75
N ARG A 144 15.25 8.26 14.98
CA ARG A 144 15.53 9.58 15.53
C ARG A 144 14.28 10.28 16.04
N TYR A 145 13.11 9.90 15.51
CA TYR A 145 11.83 10.60 15.74
C TYR A 145 10.79 9.73 16.43
N LEU A 146 10.78 8.41 16.15
CA LEU A 146 9.75 7.49 16.62
C LEU A 146 10.35 6.21 17.20
N PRO A 147 9.72 5.62 18.24
CA PRO A 147 10.06 4.28 18.71
C PRO A 147 9.64 3.23 17.70
N GLU A 148 10.45 2.17 17.57
CA GLU A 148 10.15 1.01 16.75
C GLU A 148 9.41 -0.05 17.57
N ASP A 149 8.32 -0.58 17.02
CA ASP A 149 7.59 -1.72 17.57
C ASP A 149 8.11 -3.01 16.89
N LEU A 150 8.95 -3.76 17.63
CA LEU A 150 9.56 -5.00 17.15
C LEU A 150 8.65 -6.23 17.30
N ASP A 151 7.62 -6.14 18.14
CA ASP A 151 6.72 -7.27 18.40
C ASP A 151 5.75 -7.48 17.23
N ARG A 152 5.56 -6.47 16.40
CA ARG A 152 4.66 -6.48 15.25
C ARG A 152 5.36 -6.88 13.97
N THR A 153 5.44 -8.18 13.76
CA THR A 153 6.04 -8.79 12.56
C THR A 153 5.01 -9.18 11.49
N ASP A 154 3.72 -8.97 11.76
CA ASP A 154 2.64 -9.43 10.90
C ASP A 154 1.86 -8.29 10.26
N ARG A 155 1.29 -8.58 9.08
CA ARG A 155 0.40 -7.66 8.37
C ARG A 155 -0.91 -7.47 9.16
N PRO A 156 -1.55 -6.30 9.04
CA PRO A 156 -2.92 -6.13 9.51
C PRO A 156 -3.84 -7.13 8.83
N LEU A 157 -4.79 -7.71 9.57
CA LEU A 157 -5.78 -8.65 9.04
C LEU A 157 -6.59 -8.07 7.87
N SER A 158 -6.80 -6.76 7.84
CA SER A 158 -7.47 -6.06 6.74
C SER A 158 -6.72 -6.18 5.41
N GLU A 159 -5.38 -6.12 5.44
CA GLU A 159 -4.56 -6.30 4.24
C GLU A 159 -4.53 -7.77 3.79
N GLU A 160 -4.54 -8.72 4.72
CA GLU A 160 -4.59 -10.14 4.40
C GLU A 160 -5.93 -10.52 3.75
N LEU A 161 -7.03 -10.01 4.28
CA LEU A 161 -8.36 -10.20 3.70
C LEU A 161 -8.48 -9.56 2.32
N GLY A 162 -7.98 -8.33 2.14
CA GLY A 162 -7.95 -7.67 0.83
C GLY A 162 -7.18 -8.48 -0.21
N LYS A 163 -6.02 -9.04 0.17
CA LYS A 163 -5.23 -9.91 -0.71
C LYS A 163 -5.95 -11.22 -1.03
N LEU A 164 -6.63 -11.83 -0.06
CA LEU A 164 -7.40 -13.07 -0.25
C LEU A 164 -8.56 -12.85 -1.22
N LEU A 165 -9.27 -11.74 -1.08
CA LEU A 165 -10.40 -11.37 -1.95
C LEU A 165 -9.96 -10.75 -3.28
N LYS A 166 -8.67 -10.46 -3.46
CA LYS A 166 -8.10 -9.75 -4.64
C LYS A 166 -8.80 -8.42 -4.94
N LEU A 167 -9.17 -7.71 -3.87
CA LEU A 167 -9.81 -6.39 -3.92
C LEU A 167 -8.77 -5.27 -3.88
#